data_62810ddffab6c5809258ad46da6e64d2
#
_entry.id   62810ddffab6c5809258ad46da6e64d2
#
_cell.length_a   1.000
_cell.length_b   1.000
_cell.length_c   1.000
_cell.angle_alpha   90.00
_cell.angle_beta   90.00
_cell.angle_gamma   90.00
#
_symmetry.space_group_name_H-M   'P 1'
#
loop_
_entity.id
_entity.type
_entity.pdbx_description
1 polymer ?
#
loop_
_entity_poly.entity_id
_entity_poly.type
_entity_poly.pdbx_seq_one_letter_code
_entity_poly.pdbx_strand_id
1 'polypeptide(L)'
;VTDARAAYDTTLNNGAVSMAEIGPSALNAPKIEGIGGSILYLTDRNHGSVWEDEYELLEGADPFPIGYGLSFVDHLTHNVYHGNMEEWAEYYSRLFGFYEVRYFDIKGQQTGLTSKAMTSPTGAISIPINQSSDPKSQINEYLDAYSGEGVQHIALYTSSIYETVEAMHDAGIEFLDTPDTYYEIIDRRIPNHSEDVDRMKKNSILIDADEETKEKLLLQIFTQTNIGPIFFEIIQRKGNKGFGEGNFTALFESIELDQMRRGVL
;
A
#
# COMPACT_ATOMS: atom_id res chain seq x y z
N VAL A 1 14.76 -0.40 -13.56
CA VAL A 1 15.73 -1.50 -13.79
C VAL A 1 17.08 -0.94 -14.20
N THR A 2 18.13 -1.77 -14.26
CA THR A 2 19.48 -1.33 -14.68
C THR A 2 19.57 -1.16 -16.20
N ASP A 3 18.89 -2.03 -16.93
CA ASP A 3 18.79 -2.04 -18.40
C ASP A 3 17.37 -2.48 -18.76
N ALA A 4 16.60 -1.60 -19.34
CA ALA A 4 15.19 -1.81 -19.66
C ALA A 4 14.99 -2.90 -20.73
N ARG A 5 15.85 -2.94 -21.74
CA ARG A 5 15.77 -3.93 -22.81
C ARG A 5 16.13 -5.32 -22.33
N ALA A 6 17.24 -5.45 -21.60
CA ALA A 6 17.65 -6.73 -21.03
C ALA A 6 16.63 -7.27 -20.03
N ALA A 7 16.03 -6.39 -19.21
CA ALA A 7 14.95 -6.76 -18.29
C ALA A 7 13.71 -7.25 -19.04
N TYR A 8 13.31 -6.56 -20.11
CA TYR A 8 12.19 -6.97 -20.96
C TYR A 8 12.41 -8.35 -21.59
N ASP A 9 13.56 -8.55 -22.23
CA ASP A 9 13.89 -9.82 -22.85
C ASP A 9 13.93 -10.97 -21.81
N THR A 10 14.43 -10.69 -20.61
CA THR A 10 14.43 -11.63 -19.48
C THR A 10 13.01 -11.98 -19.04
N THR A 11 12.14 -10.98 -18.86
CA THR A 11 10.75 -11.22 -18.44
C THR A 11 9.97 -12.01 -19.50
N LEU A 12 10.16 -11.73 -20.79
CA LEU A 12 9.53 -12.51 -21.87
C LEU A 12 10.01 -13.97 -21.87
N ASN A 13 11.32 -14.21 -21.69
CA ASN A 13 11.86 -15.56 -21.58
C ASN A 13 11.30 -16.32 -20.36
N ASN A 14 10.91 -15.59 -19.31
CA ASN A 14 10.25 -16.12 -18.12
C ASN A 14 8.71 -16.15 -18.25
N GLY A 15 8.16 -15.92 -19.45
CA GLY A 15 6.73 -16.07 -19.74
C GLY A 15 5.86 -14.84 -19.43
N ALA A 16 6.44 -13.64 -19.44
CA ALA A 16 5.65 -12.40 -19.44
C ALA A 16 4.93 -12.23 -20.80
N VAL A 17 3.78 -11.56 -20.76
CA VAL A 17 3.04 -11.18 -21.98
C VAL A 17 3.48 -9.78 -22.40
N SER A 18 3.93 -9.69 -23.68
CA SER A 18 4.32 -8.41 -24.27
C SER A 18 3.10 -7.52 -24.51
N MET A 19 3.21 -6.24 -24.14
CA MET A 19 2.21 -5.21 -24.41
C MET A 19 2.67 -4.22 -25.51
N ALA A 20 3.68 -4.58 -26.28
CA ALA A 20 4.30 -3.71 -27.29
C ALA A 20 3.33 -3.20 -28.35
N GLU A 21 2.29 -3.98 -28.70
CA GLU A 21 1.32 -3.64 -29.74
C GLU A 21 0.03 -2.96 -29.23
N ILE A 22 -0.10 -2.77 -27.92
CA ILE A 22 -1.29 -2.15 -27.32
C ILE A 22 -1.17 -0.63 -27.38
N GLY A 23 -1.86 -0.05 -28.37
CA GLY A 23 -2.20 1.36 -28.54
C GLY A 23 -1.06 2.39 -28.43
N PRO A 24 -1.31 3.68 -28.67
CA PRO A 24 -0.37 4.73 -28.37
C PRO A 24 -0.15 4.77 -26.86
N SER A 25 0.97 4.24 -26.42
CA SER A 25 1.42 4.34 -25.02
C SER A 25 1.97 5.76 -24.80
N ALA A 26 1.66 6.33 -23.65
CA ALA A 26 2.29 7.59 -23.25
C ALA A 26 3.81 7.47 -23.09
N LEU A 27 4.33 6.23 -22.86
CA LEU A 27 5.76 6.00 -22.67
C LEU A 27 6.32 5.10 -23.77
N ASN A 28 7.39 5.55 -24.43
CA ASN A 28 8.16 4.75 -25.37
C ASN A 28 9.17 3.84 -24.64
N ALA A 29 8.69 2.99 -23.76
CA ALA A 29 9.47 2.05 -22.96
C ALA A 29 8.99 0.62 -23.18
N PRO A 30 9.87 -0.38 -23.04
CA PRO A 30 9.46 -1.79 -23.02
C PRO A 30 8.39 -2.02 -21.95
N LYS A 31 7.36 -2.80 -22.30
CA LYS A 31 6.18 -2.98 -21.44
C LYS A 31 5.63 -4.37 -21.51
N ILE A 32 5.16 -4.86 -20.37
CA ILE A 32 4.54 -6.17 -20.19
C ILE A 32 3.19 -6.03 -19.49
N GLU A 33 2.35 -7.03 -19.61
CA GLU A 33 1.11 -7.13 -18.87
C GLU A 33 1.38 -7.32 -17.38
N GLY A 34 0.70 -6.54 -16.56
CA GLY A 34 0.69 -6.63 -15.10
C GLY A 34 -0.66 -7.05 -14.56
N ILE A 35 -0.81 -6.96 -13.24
CA ILE A 35 -2.03 -7.36 -12.54
C ILE A 35 -3.27 -6.64 -13.11
N GLY A 36 -4.34 -7.42 -13.33
CA GLY A 36 -5.65 -6.90 -13.74
C GLY A 36 -5.65 -6.13 -15.05
N GLY A 37 -4.74 -6.46 -15.98
CA GLY A 37 -4.59 -5.75 -17.25
C GLY A 37 -3.83 -4.42 -17.15
N SER A 38 -3.20 -4.13 -16.02
CA SER A 38 -2.28 -2.99 -15.90
C SER A 38 -1.05 -3.18 -16.79
N ILE A 39 -0.38 -2.08 -17.10
CA ILE A 39 0.84 -2.11 -17.92
C ILE A 39 2.04 -1.82 -17.02
N LEU A 40 3.01 -2.73 -17.00
CA LEU A 40 4.29 -2.52 -16.35
C LEU A 40 5.31 -2.03 -17.36
N TYR A 41 5.73 -0.77 -17.21
CA TYR A 41 6.81 -0.18 -18.00
C TYR A 41 8.16 -0.47 -17.35
N LEU A 42 9.09 -1.00 -18.15
CA LEU A 42 10.46 -1.24 -17.73
C LEU A 42 11.32 -0.05 -18.16
N THR A 43 11.74 0.75 -17.21
CA THR A 43 12.52 1.96 -17.47
C THR A 43 13.90 1.86 -16.83
N ASP A 44 14.91 2.51 -17.43
CA ASP A 44 16.24 2.68 -16.88
C ASP A 44 16.68 4.14 -16.99
N ARG A 45 17.85 4.44 -16.44
CA ARG A 45 18.44 5.79 -16.50
C ARG A 45 19.52 5.95 -17.56
N ASN A 46 19.77 4.91 -18.38
CA ASN A 46 20.85 4.92 -19.36
C ASN A 46 20.54 5.79 -20.58
N HIS A 47 19.26 6.04 -20.84
CA HIS A 47 18.76 6.71 -22.03
C HIS A 47 18.04 8.04 -21.72
N GLY A 48 18.29 8.63 -20.55
CA GLY A 48 17.61 9.81 -20.07
C GLY A 48 16.48 9.51 -19.07
N SER A 49 15.72 10.54 -18.74
CA SER A 49 14.54 10.40 -17.90
C SER A 49 13.31 10.29 -18.78
N VAL A 50 12.54 9.21 -18.62
CA VAL A 50 11.28 9.04 -19.35
C VAL A 50 10.33 10.24 -19.17
N TRP A 51 10.46 10.95 -18.06
CA TRP A 51 9.66 12.15 -17.77
C TRP A 51 10.12 13.36 -18.59
N GLU A 52 11.40 13.47 -18.88
CA GLU A 52 11.98 14.56 -19.70
C GLU A 52 11.81 14.28 -21.19
N ASP A 53 11.83 13.00 -21.59
CA ASP A 53 11.74 12.61 -22.99
C ASP A 53 10.29 12.57 -23.50
N GLU A 54 9.31 12.22 -22.63
CA GLU A 54 7.92 11.93 -23.03
C GLU A 54 6.92 12.97 -22.52
N TYR A 55 7.33 13.86 -21.61
CA TYR A 55 6.45 14.88 -21.02
C TYR A 55 7.05 16.26 -21.11
N GLU A 56 6.21 17.24 -21.33
CA GLU A 56 6.56 18.66 -21.31
C GLU A 56 6.18 19.27 -19.95
N LEU A 57 7.14 19.95 -19.31
CA LEU A 57 6.87 20.65 -18.06
C LEU A 57 5.90 21.81 -18.32
N LEU A 58 4.87 21.91 -17.51
CA LEU A 58 3.93 23.03 -17.59
C LEU A 58 4.66 24.37 -17.36
N GLU A 59 4.33 25.38 -18.14
CA GLU A 59 4.93 26.71 -18.02
C GLU A 59 4.76 27.26 -16.59
N GLY A 60 5.89 27.65 -15.97
CA GLY A 60 5.90 28.18 -14.60
C GLY A 60 5.80 27.14 -13.49
N ALA A 61 5.72 25.84 -13.81
CA ALA A 61 5.75 24.79 -12.80
C ALA A 61 7.18 24.60 -12.26
N ASP A 62 7.28 24.43 -10.93
CA ASP A 62 8.52 23.99 -10.30
C ASP A 62 8.60 22.46 -10.40
N PRO A 63 9.60 21.87 -11.07
CA PRO A 63 9.76 20.43 -11.17
C PRO A 63 10.13 19.76 -9.83
N PHE A 64 10.58 20.54 -8.85
CA PHE A 64 10.99 20.06 -7.52
C PHE A 64 10.36 20.89 -6.41
N PRO A 65 9.02 20.94 -6.32
CA PRO A 65 8.36 21.74 -5.30
C PRO A 65 8.69 21.20 -3.91
N ILE A 66 8.61 22.07 -2.90
CA ILE A 66 8.70 21.65 -1.51
C ILE A 66 7.47 20.77 -1.21
N GLY A 67 7.71 19.50 -0.89
CA GLY A 67 6.65 18.54 -0.56
C GLY A 67 6.33 18.52 0.93
N TYR A 68 5.37 17.68 1.30
CA TYR A 68 4.90 17.49 2.68
C TYR A 68 5.64 16.37 3.43
N GLY A 69 6.89 16.03 3.03
CA GLY A 69 7.73 15.05 3.73
C GLY A 69 7.61 13.60 3.24
N LEU A 70 6.83 13.35 2.20
CA LEU A 70 6.80 12.03 1.54
C LEU A 70 8.08 11.83 0.75
N SER A 71 8.74 10.65 0.89
CA SER A 71 10.07 10.45 0.32
C SER A 71 10.18 9.28 -0.66
N PHE A 72 9.44 8.20 -0.48
CA PHE A 72 9.43 7.06 -1.40
C PHE A 72 8.15 6.22 -1.26
N VAL A 73 7.89 5.36 -2.25
CA VAL A 73 6.84 4.35 -2.19
C VAL A 73 7.33 3.20 -1.32
N ASP A 74 6.69 2.96 -0.18
CA ASP A 74 7.04 1.90 0.77
C ASP A 74 6.57 0.52 0.28
N HIS A 75 5.31 0.44 -0.15
CA HIS A 75 4.75 -0.77 -0.74
C HIS A 75 3.52 -0.47 -1.62
N LEU A 76 3.13 -1.49 -2.41
CA LEU A 76 1.97 -1.47 -3.31
C LEU A 76 1.09 -2.67 -2.97
N THR A 77 -0.02 -2.47 -2.29
CA THR A 77 -0.91 -3.56 -1.91
C THR A 77 -1.86 -3.90 -3.06
N HIS A 78 -1.92 -5.19 -3.38
CA HIS A 78 -2.80 -5.74 -4.40
C HIS A 78 -3.97 -6.48 -3.76
N ASN A 79 -5.17 -6.30 -4.32
CA ASN A 79 -6.31 -7.15 -4.04
C ASN A 79 -6.57 -8.07 -5.23
N VAL A 80 -6.75 -9.35 -4.93
CA VAL A 80 -6.98 -10.40 -5.94
C VAL A 80 -8.20 -11.24 -5.58
N TYR A 81 -8.78 -11.90 -6.57
CA TYR A 81 -9.85 -12.86 -6.35
C TYR A 81 -9.38 -14.02 -5.47
N HIS A 82 -10.32 -14.58 -4.72
CA HIS A 82 -10.03 -15.76 -3.89
C HIS A 82 -9.48 -16.91 -4.74
N GLY A 83 -8.30 -17.41 -4.36
CA GLY A 83 -7.56 -18.45 -5.06
C GLY A 83 -6.43 -17.93 -5.95
N ASN A 84 -6.39 -16.63 -6.31
CA ASN A 84 -5.40 -16.08 -7.24
C ASN A 84 -4.13 -15.53 -6.54
N MET A 85 -4.08 -15.51 -5.21
CA MET A 85 -2.91 -14.99 -4.48
C MET A 85 -1.61 -15.71 -4.84
N GLU A 86 -1.66 -17.05 -4.97
CA GLU A 86 -0.48 -17.83 -5.34
C GLU A 86 -0.06 -17.58 -6.79
N GLU A 87 -1.00 -17.41 -7.71
CA GLU A 87 -0.73 -17.10 -9.11
C GLU A 87 0.04 -15.77 -9.24
N TRP A 88 -0.41 -14.73 -8.54
CA TRP A 88 0.28 -13.44 -8.55
C TRP A 88 1.61 -13.45 -7.79
N ALA A 89 1.71 -14.19 -6.69
CA ALA A 89 2.99 -14.38 -6.01
C ALA A 89 4.00 -15.09 -6.92
N GLU A 90 3.58 -16.13 -7.65
CA GLU A 90 4.41 -16.82 -8.64
C GLU A 90 4.78 -15.90 -9.82
N TYR A 91 3.86 -15.06 -10.29
CA TYR A 91 4.13 -14.06 -11.32
C TYR A 91 5.31 -13.17 -10.94
N TYR A 92 5.28 -12.56 -9.76
CA TYR A 92 6.37 -11.69 -9.28
C TYR A 92 7.66 -12.46 -9.03
N SER A 93 7.56 -13.67 -8.48
CA SER A 93 8.72 -14.53 -8.26
C SER A 93 9.41 -14.92 -9.56
N ARG A 94 8.64 -15.41 -10.53
CA ARG A 94 9.13 -15.91 -11.82
C ARG A 94 9.68 -14.80 -12.71
N LEU A 95 9.03 -13.65 -12.78
CA LEU A 95 9.44 -12.56 -13.66
C LEU A 95 10.55 -11.68 -13.08
N PHE A 96 10.52 -11.44 -11.77
CA PHE A 96 11.38 -10.44 -11.12
C PHE A 96 12.19 -10.97 -9.94
N GLY A 97 12.08 -12.26 -9.64
CA GLY A 97 12.81 -12.89 -8.53
C GLY A 97 12.32 -12.47 -7.14
N PHE A 98 11.10 -12.00 -7.02
CA PHE A 98 10.51 -11.68 -5.71
C PHE A 98 10.38 -12.94 -4.88
N TYR A 99 10.43 -12.78 -3.56
CA TYR A 99 10.24 -13.87 -2.60
C TYR A 99 9.32 -13.44 -1.47
N GLU A 100 8.62 -14.44 -0.89
CA GLU A 100 7.75 -14.23 0.26
C GLU A 100 8.56 -13.87 1.51
N VAL A 101 8.17 -12.81 2.21
CA VAL A 101 8.76 -12.41 3.50
C VAL A 101 7.81 -12.63 4.65
N ARG A 102 6.48 -12.61 4.41
CA ARG A 102 5.45 -12.84 5.42
C ARG A 102 4.17 -13.38 4.79
N TYR A 103 3.46 -14.16 5.59
CA TYR A 103 2.10 -14.61 5.33
C TYR A 103 1.24 -14.29 6.54
N PHE A 104 0.04 -13.78 6.29
CA PHE A 104 -0.94 -13.43 7.32
C PHE A 104 -2.26 -14.15 7.05
N ASP A 105 -2.88 -14.70 8.10
CA ASP A 105 -4.27 -15.17 8.12
C ASP A 105 -5.01 -14.30 9.15
N ILE A 106 -5.62 -13.22 8.69
CA ILE A 106 -6.29 -12.24 9.54
C ILE A 106 -7.77 -12.60 9.60
N LYS A 107 -8.25 -12.95 10.79
CA LYS A 107 -9.65 -13.27 11.05
C LYS A 107 -10.28 -12.13 11.85
N GLY A 108 -11.16 -11.37 11.18
CA GLY A 108 -12.11 -10.50 11.87
C GLY A 108 -13.32 -11.31 12.40
N GLN A 109 -14.19 -10.66 13.16
CA GLN A 109 -15.38 -11.35 13.68
C GLN A 109 -16.41 -11.69 12.59
N GLN A 110 -16.48 -10.89 11.54
CA GLN A 110 -17.42 -11.08 10.44
C GLN A 110 -16.76 -11.35 9.10
N THR A 111 -15.57 -10.81 8.85
CA THR A 111 -14.84 -10.99 7.60
C THR A 111 -13.38 -11.30 7.91
N GLY A 112 -12.71 -12.00 6.99
CA GLY A 112 -11.28 -12.31 7.10
C GLY A 112 -10.57 -12.13 5.77
N LEU A 113 -9.26 -12.06 5.83
CA LEU A 113 -8.40 -12.05 4.64
C LEU A 113 -7.14 -12.86 4.90
N THR A 114 -6.57 -13.37 3.82
CA THR A 114 -5.19 -13.84 3.80
C THR A 114 -4.34 -12.89 2.98
N SER A 115 -3.13 -12.66 3.44
CA SER A 115 -2.17 -11.77 2.77
C SER A 115 -0.82 -12.42 2.68
N LYS A 116 -0.17 -12.27 1.53
CA LYS A 116 1.19 -12.71 1.26
C LYS A 116 2.04 -11.50 0.87
N ALA A 117 3.02 -11.15 1.68
CA ALA A 117 3.91 -10.05 1.38
C ALA A 117 5.12 -10.55 0.58
N MET A 118 5.24 -10.08 -0.65
CA MET A 118 6.36 -10.33 -1.55
C MET A 118 7.34 -9.18 -1.53
N THR A 119 8.64 -9.44 -1.62
CA THR A 119 9.66 -8.39 -1.75
C THR A 119 10.63 -8.69 -2.87
N SER A 120 11.14 -7.64 -3.51
CA SER A 120 12.19 -7.76 -4.52
C SER A 120 13.51 -8.23 -3.93
N PRO A 121 14.43 -8.82 -4.73
CA PRO A 121 15.76 -9.25 -4.26
C PRO A 121 16.57 -8.15 -3.59
N THR A 122 16.34 -6.89 -3.96
CA THR A 122 17.01 -5.73 -3.37
C THR A 122 16.33 -5.24 -2.08
N GLY A 123 15.13 -5.72 -1.76
CA GLY A 123 14.29 -5.22 -0.67
C GLY A 123 13.69 -3.84 -0.91
N ALA A 124 13.84 -3.28 -2.12
CA ALA A 124 13.38 -1.92 -2.43
C ALA A 124 11.90 -1.85 -2.84
N ILE A 125 11.30 -2.97 -3.24
CA ILE A 125 9.89 -3.04 -3.66
C ILE A 125 9.20 -4.13 -2.84
N SER A 126 8.12 -3.76 -2.17
CA SER A 126 7.27 -4.68 -1.40
C SER A 126 5.85 -4.67 -1.95
N ILE A 127 5.27 -5.86 -2.09
CA ILE A 127 3.92 -6.05 -2.65
C ILE A 127 3.16 -7.02 -1.75
N PRO A 128 2.35 -6.54 -0.80
CA PRO A 128 1.33 -7.36 -0.16
C PRO A 128 0.25 -7.74 -1.17
N ILE A 129 -0.12 -9.02 -1.21
CA ILE A 129 -1.18 -9.56 -2.08
C ILE A 129 -2.26 -10.12 -1.18
N ASN A 130 -3.45 -9.54 -1.23
CA ASN A 130 -4.57 -9.86 -0.37
C ASN A 130 -5.66 -10.59 -1.14
N GLN A 131 -6.24 -11.60 -0.51
CA GLN A 131 -7.47 -12.26 -0.97
C GLN A 131 -8.43 -12.52 0.19
N SER A 132 -9.72 -12.66 -0.10
CA SER A 132 -10.72 -13.07 0.87
C SER A 132 -11.71 -14.06 0.27
N SER A 133 -12.07 -15.08 1.05
CA SER A 133 -13.17 -16.00 0.71
C SER A 133 -14.55 -15.45 1.10
N ASP A 134 -14.60 -14.33 1.83
CA ASP A 134 -15.85 -13.74 2.30
C ASP A 134 -16.38 -12.74 1.27
N PRO A 135 -17.57 -12.96 0.69
CA PRO A 135 -18.17 -12.06 -0.30
C PRO A 135 -18.44 -10.63 0.20
N LYS A 136 -18.50 -10.44 1.52
CA LYS A 136 -18.77 -9.14 2.15
C LYS A 136 -17.49 -8.44 2.62
N SER A 137 -16.32 -8.97 2.28
CA SER A 137 -15.05 -8.34 2.64
C SER A 137 -14.80 -7.07 1.85
N GLN A 138 -14.05 -6.14 2.44
CA GLN A 138 -13.57 -4.93 1.74
C GLN A 138 -12.73 -5.26 0.50
N ILE A 139 -12.12 -6.45 0.45
CA ILE A 139 -11.40 -6.91 -0.75
C ILE A 139 -12.36 -7.11 -1.90
N ASN A 140 -13.50 -7.79 -1.67
CA ASN A 140 -14.50 -7.99 -2.72
C ASN A 140 -15.21 -6.68 -3.11
N GLU A 141 -15.46 -5.77 -2.18
CA GLU A 141 -15.96 -4.42 -2.51
C GLU A 141 -15.01 -3.68 -3.47
N TYR A 142 -13.69 -3.76 -3.19
CA TYR A 142 -12.69 -3.20 -4.09
C TYR A 142 -12.72 -3.87 -5.47
N LEU A 143 -12.72 -5.21 -5.53
CA LEU A 143 -12.73 -5.96 -6.79
C LEU A 143 -13.93 -5.62 -7.66
N ASP A 144 -15.10 -5.46 -7.05
CA ASP A 144 -16.33 -5.06 -7.73
C ASP A 144 -16.24 -3.61 -8.24
N ALA A 145 -15.78 -2.68 -7.41
CA ALA A 145 -15.65 -1.27 -7.77
C ALA A 145 -14.56 -1.03 -8.83
N TYR A 146 -13.45 -1.74 -8.74
CA TYR A 146 -12.33 -1.68 -9.70
C TYR A 146 -12.63 -2.48 -10.97
N SER A 147 -13.61 -3.39 -10.92
CA SER A 147 -13.97 -4.34 -11.98
C SER A 147 -12.83 -5.32 -12.31
N GLY A 148 -12.09 -5.77 -11.31
CA GLY A 148 -10.98 -6.72 -11.48
C GLY A 148 -9.97 -6.67 -10.34
N GLU A 149 -8.89 -7.43 -10.52
CA GLU A 149 -7.74 -7.44 -9.64
C GLU A 149 -6.85 -6.22 -9.88
N GLY A 150 -6.15 -5.72 -8.85
CA GLY A 150 -5.29 -4.56 -9.05
C GLY A 150 -4.68 -4.01 -7.77
N VAL A 151 -4.03 -2.85 -7.91
CA VAL A 151 -3.45 -2.10 -6.80
C VAL A 151 -4.58 -1.46 -6.00
N GLN A 152 -4.74 -1.87 -4.74
CA GLN A 152 -5.72 -1.28 -3.82
C GLN A 152 -5.21 0.02 -3.23
N HIS A 153 -3.97 0.02 -2.73
CA HIS A 153 -3.37 1.24 -2.19
C HIS A 153 -1.87 1.33 -2.45
N ILE A 154 -1.40 2.55 -2.38
CA ILE A 154 0.00 2.93 -2.52
C ILE A 154 0.45 3.52 -1.18
N ALA A 155 1.35 2.84 -0.48
CA ALA A 155 1.90 3.33 0.77
C ALA A 155 3.11 4.24 0.51
N LEU A 156 3.06 5.44 1.10
CA LEU A 156 4.07 6.48 0.96
C LEU A 156 4.76 6.72 2.30
N TYR A 157 6.06 6.56 2.32
CA TYR A 157 6.86 6.70 3.54
C TYR A 157 7.13 8.16 3.88
N THR A 158 7.04 8.46 5.18
CA THR A 158 7.53 9.70 5.79
C THR A 158 8.39 9.41 7.02
N SER A 159 9.34 10.29 7.33
CA SER A 159 10.09 10.26 8.57
C SER A 159 9.37 10.96 9.75
N SER A 160 8.28 11.69 9.47
CA SER A 160 7.53 12.47 10.45
C SER A 160 6.04 12.50 10.10
N ILE A 161 5.31 11.45 10.54
CA ILE A 161 3.91 11.28 10.12
C ILE A 161 3.00 12.40 10.61
N TYR A 162 3.24 12.93 11.81
CA TYR A 162 2.41 13.99 12.36
C TYR A 162 2.46 15.27 11.52
N GLU A 163 3.68 15.75 11.24
CA GLU A 163 3.89 16.97 10.45
C GLU A 163 3.41 16.76 9.01
N THR A 164 3.63 15.58 8.44
CA THR A 164 3.18 15.23 7.08
C THR A 164 1.66 15.23 6.99
N VAL A 165 0.97 14.54 7.90
CA VAL A 165 -0.49 14.42 7.88
C VAL A 165 -1.16 15.78 8.14
N GLU A 166 -0.65 16.54 9.12
CA GLU A 166 -1.16 17.89 9.42
C GLU A 166 -1.02 18.82 8.21
N ALA A 167 0.14 18.81 7.54
CA ALA A 167 0.37 19.64 6.36
C ALA A 167 -0.47 19.17 5.15
N MET A 168 -0.66 17.88 4.95
CA MET A 168 -1.52 17.34 3.89
C MET A 168 -3.00 17.66 4.15
N HIS A 169 -3.44 17.58 5.41
CA HIS A 169 -4.80 17.97 5.82
C HIS A 169 -5.04 19.47 5.55
N ASP A 170 -4.10 20.32 5.91
CA ASP A 170 -4.17 21.78 5.65
C ASP A 170 -4.21 22.07 4.13
N ALA A 171 -3.62 21.21 3.32
CA ALA A 171 -3.67 21.28 1.86
C ALA A 171 -4.97 20.70 1.26
N GLY A 172 -5.89 20.20 2.08
CA GLY A 172 -7.20 19.69 1.66
C GLY A 172 -7.25 18.20 1.33
N ILE A 173 -6.27 17.42 1.75
CA ILE A 173 -6.32 15.95 1.63
C ILE A 173 -7.23 15.40 2.74
N GLU A 174 -8.22 14.60 2.37
CA GLU A 174 -9.13 13.94 3.28
C GLU A 174 -8.61 12.55 3.66
N PHE A 175 -8.62 12.26 4.96
CA PHE A 175 -8.21 10.98 5.53
C PHE A 175 -9.42 10.20 6.06
N LEU A 176 -9.26 8.89 6.26
CA LEU A 176 -10.26 8.06 6.93
C LEU A 176 -10.27 8.35 8.43
N ASP A 177 -11.46 8.46 8.99
CA ASP A 177 -11.64 8.63 10.42
C ASP A 177 -11.43 7.31 11.18
N THR A 178 -10.94 7.44 12.42
CA THR A 178 -10.76 6.32 13.34
C THR A 178 -11.60 6.57 14.61
N PRO A 179 -12.39 5.59 15.08
CA PRO A 179 -13.19 5.76 16.30
C PRO A 179 -12.34 6.12 17.51
N ASP A 180 -12.85 6.98 18.37
CA ASP A 180 -12.21 7.41 19.63
C ASP A 180 -11.81 6.22 20.52
N THR A 181 -12.62 5.18 20.52
CA THR A 181 -12.40 3.91 21.24
C THR A 181 -11.12 3.18 20.83
N TYR A 182 -10.61 3.41 19.62
CA TYR A 182 -9.31 2.87 19.18
C TYR A 182 -8.16 3.44 20.06
N TYR A 183 -8.21 4.74 20.34
CA TYR A 183 -7.14 5.42 21.10
C TYR A 183 -7.17 5.07 22.59
N GLU A 184 -8.33 4.72 23.14
CA GLU A 184 -8.49 4.31 24.53
C GLU A 184 -7.82 2.96 24.85
N ILE A 185 -7.60 2.12 23.85
CA ILE A 185 -7.00 0.79 24.05
C ILE A 185 -5.50 0.73 23.70
N ILE A 186 -4.91 1.82 23.18
CA ILE A 186 -3.52 1.83 22.72
C ILE A 186 -2.54 1.45 23.82
N ASP A 187 -2.60 2.09 24.98
CA ASP A 187 -1.67 1.85 26.10
C ASP A 187 -1.73 0.40 26.61
N ARG A 188 -2.91 -0.23 26.53
CA ARG A 188 -3.07 -1.66 26.87
C ARG A 188 -2.48 -2.55 25.82
N ARG A 189 -2.62 -2.19 24.52
CA ARG A 189 -2.18 -2.99 23.39
C ARG A 189 -0.67 -2.87 23.15
N ILE A 190 -0.12 -1.67 23.31
CA ILE A 190 1.27 -1.33 23.07
C ILE A 190 1.80 -0.56 24.29
N PRO A 191 2.09 -1.26 25.39
CA PRO A 191 2.59 -0.61 26.61
C PRO A 191 3.97 0.03 26.36
N ASN A 192 4.23 1.14 27.05
CA ASN A 192 5.50 1.88 27.03
C ASN A 192 5.87 2.54 25.69
N HIS A 193 4.93 2.70 24.75
CA HIS A 193 5.18 3.58 23.61
C HIS A 193 5.33 5.05 24.07
N SER A 194 6.04 5.85 23.29
CA SER A 194 6.28 7.27 23.58
C SER A 194 5.49 8.21 22.66
N GLU A 195 4.50 7.67 21.93
CA GLU A 195 3.71 8.45 20.99
C GLU A 195 2.68 9.33 21.72
N ASP A 196 2.40 10.51 21.16
CA ASP A 196 1.38 11.42 21.64
C ASP A 196 -0.01 10.93 21.19
N VAL A 197 -0.74 10.25 22.09
CA VAL A 197 -2.05 9.65 21.80
C VAL A 197 -3.09 10.72 21.42
N ASP A 198 -3.06 11.89 22.05
CA ASP A 198 -3.99 12.97 21.72
C ASP A 198 -3.74 13.52 20.32
N ARG A 199 -2.47 13.67 19.92
CA ARG A 199 -2.10 14.08 18.57
C ARG A 199 -2.42 13.01 17.53
N MET A 200 -2.22 11.72 17.87
CA MET A 200 -2.65 10.59 17.03
C MET A 200 -4.15 10.63 16.80
N LYS A 201 -4.93 10.75 17.87
CA LYS A 201 -6.39 10.83 17.83
C LYS A 201 -6.87 12.00 16.99
N LYS A 202 -6.30 13.19 17.19
CA LYS A 202 -6.64 14.39 16.41
C LYS A 202 -6.46 14.18 14.90
N ASN A 203 -5.46 13.41 14.52
CA ASN A 203 -5.07 13.19 13.12
C ASN A 203 -5.47 11.81 12.59
N SER A 204 -6.28 11.03 13.31
CA SER A 204 -6.70 9.67 12.97
C SER A 204 -5.55 8.69 12.65
N ILE A 205 -4.36 8.93 13.25
CA ILE A 205 -3.17 8.11 13.03
C ILE A 205 -3.27 6.81 13.84
N LEU A 206 -3.05 5.69 13.17
CA LEU A 206 -3.00 4.36 13.75
C LEU A 206 -1.58 4.00 14.16
N ILE A 207 -1.45 3.12 15.16
CA ILE A 207 -0.17 2.59 15.63
C ILE A 207 -0.20 1.07 15.69
N ASP A 208 0.84 0.43 15.19
CA ASP A 208 1.09 -0.99 15.36
C ASP A 208 2.49 -1.25 15.89
N ALA A 209 2.72 -2.41 16.47
CA ALA A 209 4.00 -2.78 17.06
C ALA A 209 4.37 -4.21 16.70
N ASP A 210 5.67 -4.51 16.67
CA ASP A 210 6.15 -5.87 16.51
C ASP A 210 5.60 -6.79 17.62
N GLU A 211 5.27 -8.03 17.26
CA GLU A 211 4.62 -8.97 18.19
C GLU A 211 5.50 -9.37 19.36
N GLU A 212 6.83 -9.45 19.14
CA GLU A 212 7.78 -9.99 20.11
C GLU A 212 8.08 -9.03 21.25
N THR A 213 8.47 -7.79 20.94
CA THR A 213 8.99 -6.84 21.93
C THR A 213 8.05 -5.68 22.19
N LYS A 214 7.16 -5.35 21.26
CA LYS A 214 6.31 -4.15 21.25
C LYS A 214 7.11 -2.83 21.23
N GLU A 215 8.40 -2.88 20.90
CA GLU A 215 9.30 -1.72 20.88
C GLU A 215 9.43 -1.08 19.49
N LYS A 216 9.27 -1.88 18.43
CA LYS A 216 9.36 -1.40 17.05
C LYS A 216 7.98 -1.03 16.56
N LEU A 217 7.81 0.26 16.28
CA LEU A 217 6.50 0.83 15.96
C LEU A 217 6.36 1.10 14.47
N LEU A 218 5.12 1.04 14.03
CA LEU A 218 4.62 1.48 12.74
C LEU A 218 3.47 2.44 12.99
N LEU A 219 3.52 3.63 12.41
CA LEU A 219 2.41 4.56 12.39
C LEU A 219 1.88 4.66 10.97
N GLN A 220 0.56 4.69 10.82
CA GLN A 220 -0.07 4.72 9.50
C GLN A 220 -1.41 5.45 9.53
N ILE A 221 -1.80 5.99 8.38
CA ILE A 221 -3.14 6.54 8.13
C ILE A 221 -3.48 6.37 6.66
N PHE A 222 -4.76 6.29 6.34
CA PHE A 222 -5.26 6.09 4.99
C PHE A 222 -6.05 7.30 4.53
N THR A 223 -5.88 7.70 3.26
CA THR A 223 -6.73 8.71 2.65
C THR A 223 -8.10 8.13 2.29
N GLN A 224 -9.06 8.99 2.01
CA GLN A 224 -10.22 8.61 1.22
C GLN A 224 -9.77 8.11 -0.17
N THR A 225 -10.65 7.45 -0.91
CA THR A 225 -10.36 6.99 -2.28
C THR A 225 -10.12 8.18 -3.20
N ASN A 226 -9.06 8.13 -4.01
CA ASN A 226 -8.60 9.24 -4.84
C ASN A 226 -8.63 8.93 -6.34
N ILE A 227 -8.36 7.67 -6.72
CA ILE A 227 -8.32 7.23 -8.13
C ILE A 227 -9.24 6.01 -8.25
N GLY A 228 -10.54 6.23 -8.54
CA GLY A 228 -11.53 5.15 -8.41
C GLY A 228 -11.50 4.58 -6.98
N PRO A 229 -11.45 3.27 -6.78
CA PRO A 229 -11.38 2.67 -5.44
C PRO A 229 -9.96 2.66 -4.82
N ILE A 230 -8.96 3.24 -5.51
CA ILE A 230 -7.57 3.29 -5.03
C ILE A 230 -7.40 4.43 -4.04
N PHE A 231 -6.67 4.17 -2.95
CA PHE A 231 -6.32 5.17 -1.94
C PHE A 231 -4.81 5.16 -1.63
N PHE A 232 -4.37 6.12 -0.83
CA PHE A 232 -2.99 6.21 -0.37
C PHE A 232 -2.92 5.90 1.13
N GLU A 233 -1.80 5.29 1.52
CA GLU A 233 -1.39 5.13 2.90
C GLU A 233 -0.20 6.04 3.17
N ILE A 234 -0.20 6.75 4.29
CA ILE A 234 0.98 7.45 4.79
C ILE A 234 1.54 6.63 5.93
N ILE A 235 2.82 6.26 5.83
CA ILE A 235 3.44 5.32 6.76
C ILE A 235 4.76 5.87 7.33
N GLN A 236 4.94 5.73 8.65
CA GLN A 236 6.21 5.94 9.33
C GLN A 236 6.64 4.68 10.05
N ARG A 237 7.84 4.21 9.76
CA ARG A 237 8.44 3.02 10.38
C ARG A 237 9.46 3.43 11.45
N LYS A 238 9.17 3.12 12.71
CA LYS A 238 10.09 3.26 13.84
C LYS A 238 10.65 1.87 14.21
N GLY A 239 11.35 1.25 13.23
CA GLY A 239 11.96 -0.07 13.35
C GLY A 239 11.06 -1.26 13.01
N ASN A 240 9.76 -1.10 12.93
CA ASN A 240 8.83 -2.15 12.53
C ASN A 240 8.90 -2.40 11.01
N LYS A 241 8.92 -3.68 10.61
CA LYS A 241 8.94 -4.13 9.21
C LYS A 241 7.62 -4.78 8.77
N GLY A 242 6.58 -4.73 9.61
CA GLY A 242 5.24 -5.24 9.31
C GLY A 242 4.45 -4.33 8.36
N PHE A 243 3.21 -4.67 8.14
CA PHE A 243 2.28 -3.93 7.27
C PHE A 243 1.04 -3.44 8.05
N GLY A 244 1.14 -3.31 9.39
CA GLY A 244 0.07 -2.83 10.25
C GLY A 244 -1.02 -3.87 10.53
N GLU A 245 -0.68 -5.14 10.49
CA GLU A 245 -1.60 -6.25 10.68
C GLU A 245 -2.31 -6.22 12.04
N GLY A 246 -1.64 -5.73 13.08
CA GLY A 246 -2.24 -5.55 14.41
C GLY A 246 -3.33 -4.47 14.46
N ASN A 247 -3.33 -3.54 13.53
CA ASN A 247 -4.36 -2.51 13.44
C ASN A 247 -5.70 -3.05 12.94
N PHE A 248 -5.72 -4.10 12.12
CA PHE A 248 -6.98 -4.73 11.71
C PHE A 248 -7.79 -5.19 12.92
N THR A 249 -7.18 -6.00 13.79
CA THR A 249 -7.85 -6.48 15.02
C THR A 249 -8.25 -5.30 15.92
N ALA A 250 -7.37 -4.34 16.11
CA ALA A 250 -7.62 -3.18 16.97
C ALA A 250 -8.77 -2.29 16.45
N LEU A 251 -8.88 -2.10 15.14
CA LEU A 251 -9.99 -1.37 14.54
C LEU A 251 -11.31 -2.11 14.73
N PHE A 252 -11.35 -3.42 14.54
CA PHE A 252 -12.55 -4.22 14.82
C PHE A 252 -12.98 -4.09 16.28
N GLU A 253 -12.08 -4.30 17.23
CA GLU A 253 -12.37 -4.15 18.67
C GLU A 253 -12.89 -2.75 18.99
N SER A 254 -12.33 -1.70 18.39
CA SER A 254 -12.75 -0.33 18.64
C SER A 254 -14.14 -0.02 18.09
N ILE A 255 -14.46 -0.52 16.90
CA ILE A 255 -15.79 -0.38 16.28
C ILE A 255 -16.85 -1.06 17.13
N GLU A 256 -16.60 -2.28 17.61
CA GLU A 256 -17.54 -3.00 18.48
C GLU A 256 -17.76 -2.28 19.81
N LEU A 257 -16.68 -1.78 20.42
CA LEU A 257 -16.78 -1.00 21.66
C LEU A 257 -17.62 0.26 21.46
N ASP A 258 -17.45 0.95 20.35
CA ASP A 258 -18.27 2.10 19.97
C ASP A 258 -19.74 1.71 19.75
N GLN A 259 -20.00 0.59 19.05
CA GLN A 259 -21.36 0.07 18.85
C GLN A 259 -22.04 -0.30 20.16
N MET A 260 -21.35 -0.96 21.10
CA MET A 260 -21.85 -1.28 22.44
C MET A 260 -22.22 0.01 23.19
N ARG A 261 -21.39 1.05 23.13
CA ARG A 261 -21.68 2.35 23.79
C ARG A 261 -22.90 3.05 23.22
N ARG A 262 -23.13 2.90 21.92
CA ARG A 262 -24.31 3.46 21.25
C ARG A 262 -25.55 2.58 21.39
N GLY A 263 -25.43 1.40 22.03
CA GLY A 263 -26.54 0.47 22.22
C GLY A 263 -27.01 -0.19 20.90
N VAL A 264 -26.11 -0.37 19.94
CA VAL A 264 -26.37 -1.04 18.66
C VAL A 264 -26.04 -2.52 18.74
N LEU A 265 -25.08 -2.90 19.60
CA LEU A 265 -24.72 -4.27 20.01
C LEU A 265 -25.14 -4.53 21.46
#